data_1115c2dbc0ac2d385d3446fc53c27d81
#
_entry.id   1115c2dbc0ac2d385d3446fc53c27d81
#
_cell.length_a   1.000
_cell.length_b   1.000
_cell.length_c   1.000
_cell.angle_alpha   90.00
_cell.angle_beta   90.00
_cell.angle_gamma   90.00
#
_symmetry.space_group_name_H-M   'P 1'
#
loop_
_entity.id
_entity.type
_entity.pdbx_description
1 polymer ?
#
loop_
_entity_poly.entity_id
_entity_poly.type
_entity_poly.pdbx_seq_one_letter_code
_entity_poly.pdbx_strand_id
1 'polypeptide(L)'
;IGHEIGHVTLHHGVKMMIRSIGSQFLSIGGAIASPKNAGQWLMMSSAMFQQINMGYGREAELESDALGMMNASDAGYQPVGMVKFLKNLRKQEIMSGHAYHSFQASHPETKERIVKAGQMASSLSRKYSDLRKNQNSYLTRLQGLVYGGKKHSRDTRRYKPKHLDIYRVQAGDTLESIAIKELGDKRHALEIAVINGRKENTPFKPNLILKIIKDGVYHPEKSLQLSPEPAS
;
A
#
# COMPACT_ATOMS: atom_id res chain seq x y z
N ILE A 1 -5.28 4.10 3.22
CA ILE A 1 -6.61 4.37 3.84
C ILE A 1 -7.19 5.67 3.30
N GLY A 2 -6.52 6.84 3.42
CA GLY A 2 -7.05 8.13 2.96
C GLY A 2 -7.47 8.12 1.48
N HIS A 3 -6.70 7.50 0.61
CA HIS A 3 -7.00 7.29 -0.79
C HIS A 3 -8.32 6.50 -0.99
N GLU A 4 -8.51 5.39 -0.29
CA GLU A 4 -9.73 4.58 -0.36
C GLU A 4 -10.96 5.35 0.14
N ILE A 5 -10.78 6.14 1.20
CA ILE A 5 -11.82 7.07 1.68
C ILE A 5 -12.17 8.07 0.58
N GLY A 6 -11.19 8.55 -0.18
CA GLY A 6 -11.39 9.42 -1.34
C GLY A 6 -12.31 8.79 -2.38
N HIS A 7 -12.05 7.53 -2.77
CA HIS A 7 -12.91 6.81 -3.72
C HIS A 7 -14.36 6.67 -3.24
N VAL A 8 -14.55 6.37 -1.96
CA VAL A 8 -15.89 6.25 -1.35
C VAL A 8 -16.60 7.60 -1.31
N THR A 9 -15.93 8.64 -0.82
CA THR A 9 -16.49 9.99 -0.65
C THR A 9 -16.89 10.61 -2.00
N LEU A 10 -16.08 10.38 -3.04
CA LEU A 10 -16.33 10.88 -4.39
C LEU A 10 -17.23 9.95 -5.22
N HIS A 11 -17.72 8.87 -4.63
CA HIS A 11 -18.62 7.89 -5.27
C HIS A 11 -18.07 7.32 -6.58
N HIS A 12 -16.75 7.10 -6.69
CA HIS A 12 -16.11 6.65 -7.93
C HIS A 12 -16.66 5.31 -8.42
N GLY A 13 -16.92 4.37 -7.52
CA GLY A 13 -17.53 3.07 -7.85
C GLY A 13 -18.94 3.23 -8.50
N VAL A 14 -19.78 4.11 -7.95
CA VAL A 14 -21.12 4.39 -8.48
C VAL A 14 -21.02 5.06 -9.84
N LYS A 15 -20.15 6.05 -10.01
CA LYS A 15 -19.91 6.72 -11.29
C LYS A 15 -19.44 5.73 -12.35
N MET A 16 -18.54 4.80 -12.01
CA MET A 16 -18.07 3.74 -12.91
C MET A 16 -19.21 2.79 -13.30
N MET A 17 -20.05 2.39 -12.35
CA MET A 17 -21.20 1.52 -12.61
C MET A 17 -22.22 2.18 -13.55
N ILE A 18 -22.58 3.45 -13.32
CA ILE A 18 -23.50 4.20 -14.17
C ILE A 18 -22.95 4.30 -15.61
N ARG A 19 -21.65 4.60 -15.76
CA ARG A 19 -20.99 4.66 -17.07
C ARG A 19 -21.02 3.31 -17.77
N SER A 20 -20.74 2.22 -17.05
CA SER A 20 -20.79 0.86 -17.59
C SER A 20 -22.16 0.49 -18.10
N ILE A 21 -23.22 0.78 -17.34
CA ILE A 21 -24.61 0.56 -17.73
C ILE A 21 -24.96 1.41 -18.95
N GLY A 22 -24.64 2.71 -18.93
CA GLY A 22 -24.88 3.62 -20.07
C GLY A 22 -24.18 3.15 -21.35
N SER A 23 -22.95 2.64 -21.21
CA SER A 23 -22.19 2.10 -22.35
C SER A 23 -22.84 0.86 -22.95
N GLN A 24 -23.39 -0.03 -22.12
CA GLN A 24 -24.09 -1.21 -22.58
C GLN A 24 -25.36 -0.83 -23.36
N PHE A 25 -26.15 0.11 -22.86
CA PHE A 25 -27.32 0.59 -23.55
C PHE A 25 -27.00 1.22 -24.92
N LEU A 26 -25.96 2.03 -25.01
CA LEU A 26 -25.49 2.63 -26.25
C LEU A 26 -24.99 1.58 -27.23
N SER A 27 -24.26 0.57 -26.78
CA SER A 27 -23.75 -0.51 -27.62
C SER A 27 -24.88 -1.36 -28.22
N ILE A 28 -25.85 -1.72 -27.38
CA ILE A 28 -27.04 -2.52 -27.83
C ILE A 28 -27.93 -1.67 -28.74
N GLY A 29 -28.22 -0.43 -28.37
CA GLY A 29 -29.04 0.49 -29.19
C GLY A 29 -28.45 0.73 -30.58
N GLY A 30 -27.13 0.94 -30.67
CA GLY A 30 -26.44 1.08 -31.95
C GLY A 30 -26.46 -0.19 -32.81
N ALA A 31 -26.30 -1.37 -32.19
CA ALA A 31 -26.38 -2.64 -32.89
C ALA A 31 -27.79 -2.91 -33.44
N ILE A 32 -28.84 -2.53 -32.70
CA ILE A 32 -30.23 -2.62 -33.16
C ILE A 32 -30.52 -1.62 -34.28
N ALA A 33 -30.03 -0.39 -34.18
CA ALA A 33 -30.23 0.66 -35.20
C ALA A 33 -29.48 0.36 -36.50
N SER A 34 -28.43 -0.44 -36.49
CA SER A 34 -27.62 -0.82 -37.64
C SER A 34 -27.37 -2.32 -37.73
N PRO A 35 -28.37 -3.16 -38.00
CA PRO A 35 -28.23 -4.63 -37.91
C PRO A 35 -27.17 -5.20 -38.85
N LYS A 36 -26.99 -4.61 -40.04
CA LYS A 36 -25.97 -5.05 -41.01
C LYS A 36 -24.55 -4.88 -40.53
N ASN A 37 -24.31 -3.92 -39.65
CA ASN A 37 -23.00 -3.59 -39.10
C ASN A 37 -22.93 -3.80 -37.57
N ALA A 38 -23.87 -4.57 -37.01
CA ALA A 38 -23.96 -4.74 -35.53
C ALA A 38 -22.67 -5.21 -34.87
N GLY A 39 -21.92 -6.15 -35.50
CA GLY A 39 -20.65 -6.64 -35.00
C GLY A 39 -19.57 -5.56 -34.97
N GLN A 40 -19.47 -4.74 -36.02
CA GLN A 40 -18.53 -3.63 -36.07
C GLN A 40 -18.89 -2.55 -35.05
N TRP A 41 -20.17 -2.25 -34.89
CA TRP A 41 -20.66 -1.30 -33.89
C TRP A 41 -20.35 -1.74 -32.48
N LEU A 42 -20.56 -3.00 -32.11
CA LEU A 42 -20.25 -3.55 -30.81
C LEU A 42 -18.74 -3.51 -30.52
N MET A 43 -17.91 -3.84 -31.51
CA MET A 43 -16.47 -3.81 -31.38
C MET A 43 -15.94 -2.38 -31.18
N MET A 44 -16.36 -1.42 -32.02
CA MET A 44 -15.95 -0.02 -31.92
C MET A 44 -16.44 0.62 -30.62
N SER A 45 -17.67 0.41 -30.22
CA SER A 45 -18.23 0.97 -29.00
C SER A 45 -17.51 0.41 -27.78
N SER A 46 -17.22 -0.89 -27.72
CA SER A 46 -16.50 -1.49 -26.61
C SER A 46 -15.07 -0.93 -26.47
N ALA A 47 -14.33 -0.77 -27.58
CA ALA A 47 -13.00 -0.18 -27.59
C ALA A 47 -13.01 1.30 -27.14
N MET A 48 -13.98 2.08 -27.65
CA MET A 48 -14.15 3.49 -27.26
C MET A 48 -14.47 3.60 -25.76
N PHE A 49 -15.37 2.76 -25.23
CA PHE A 49 -15.70 2.76 -23.81
C PHE A 49 -14.55 2.32 -22.93
N GLN A 50 -13.76 1.35 -23.38
CA GLN A 50 -12.55 0.96 -22.66
C GLN A 50 -11.57 2.14 -22.52
N GLN A 51 -11.37 2.90 -23.60
CA GLN A 51 -10.49 4.06 -23.59
C GLN A 51 -11.02 5.19 -22.69
N ILE A 52 -12.33 5.46 -22.74
CA ILE A 52 -13.00 6.43 -21.87
C ILE A 52 -12.87 6.01 -20.40
N ASN A 53 -13.13 4.73 -20.08
CA ASN A 53 -13.03 4.22 -18.71
C ASN A 53 -11.60 4.28 -18.16
N MET A 54 -10.59 4.03 -18.99
CA MET A 54 -9.18 4.21 -18.56
C MET A 54 -8.86 5.68 -18.24
N GLY A 55 -9.37 6.63 -19.03
CA GLY A 55 -9.20 8.06 -18.77
C GLY A 55 -9.86 8.49 -17.46
N TYR A 56 -11.08 8.10 -17.23
CA TYR A 56 -11.80 8.39 -15.99
C TYR A 56 -11.23 7.67 -14.77
N GLY A 57 -10.70 6.46 -14.95
CA GLY A 57 -10.00 5.74 -13.90
C GLY A 57 -8.81 6.54 -13.40
N ARG A 58 -7.99 7.09 -14.32
CA ARG A 58 -6.84 7.93 -13.97
C ARG A 58 -7.24 9.22 -13.24
N GLU A 59 -8.31 9.88 -13.67
CA GLU A 59 -8.83 11.09 -13.00
C GLU A 59 -9.33 10.77 -11.59
N ALA A 60 -10.08 9.68 -11.42
CA ALA A 60 -10.55 9.21 -10.13
C ALA A 60 -9.40 8.88 -9.17
N GLU A 61 -8.28 8.33 -9.68
CA GLU A 61 -7.08 8.10 -8.88
C GLU A 61 -6.45 9.40 -8.39
N LEU A 62 -6.35 10.41 -9.27
CA LEU A 62 -5.80 11.73 -8.92
C LEU A 62 -6.68 12.47 -7.91
N GLU A 63 -8.01 12.42 -8.09
CA GLU A 63 -8.95 13.00 -7.14
C GLU A 63 -8.89 12.32 -5.77
N SER A 64 -8.80 10.98 -5.75
CA SER A 64 -8.67 10.20 -4.50
C SER A 64 -7.35 10.46 -3.80
N ASP A 65 -6.24 10.57 -4.54
CA ASP A 65 -4.95 10.96 -3.97
C ASP A 65 -5.03 12.35 -3.33
N ALA A 66 -5.62 13.32 -4.02
CA ALA A 66 -5.75 14.69 -3.53
C ALA A 66 -6.61 14.75 -2.26
N LEU A 67 -7.82 14.20 -2.31
CA LEU A 67 -8.73 14.20 -1.17
C LEU A 67 -8.16 13.42 0.01
N GLY A 68 -7.55 12.26 -0.27
CA GLY A 68 -6.91 11.44 0.75
C GLY A 68 -5.74 12.14 1.46
N MET A 69 -4.96 12.93 0.73
CA MET A 69 -3.88 13.74 1.30
C MET A 69 -4.42 14.92 2.12
N MET A 70 -5.49 15.56 1.67
CA MET A 70 -6.17 16.63 2.43
C MET A 70 -6.71 16.09 3.76
N ASN A 71 -7.51 15.02 3.71
CA ASN A 71 -8.09 14.40 4.89
C ASN A 71 -7.01 13.91 5.88
N ALA A 72 -5.90 13.35 5.37
CA ALA A 72 -4.78 12.95 6.20
C ALA A 72 -4.13 14.15 6.90
N SER A 73 -3.97 15.29 6.20
CA SER A 73 -3.40 16.52 6.76
C SER A 73 -4.33 17.15 7.78
N ASP A 74 -5.64 17.19 7.52
CA ASP A 74 -6.65 17.67 8.47
C ASP A 74 -6.67 16.81 9.76
N ALA A 75 -6.40 15.51 9.63
CA ALA A 75 -6.24 14.60 10.76
C ALA A 75 -4.83 14.67 11.44
N GLY A 76 -3.98 15.61 11.02
CA GLY A 76 -2.66 15.84 11.60
C GLY A 76 -1.56 14.91 11.10
N TYR A 77 -1.73 14.24 9.95
CA TYR A 77 -0.73 13.34 9.37
C TYR A 77 0.04 13.99 8.21
N GLN A 78 1.32 13.62 8.08
CA GLN A 78 2.18 14.12 7.01
C GLN A 78 1.74 13.62 5.62
N PRO A 79 1.37 14.52 4.67
CA PRO A 79 0.95 14.12 3.33
C PRO A 79 2.07 13.50 2.49
N VAL A 80 3.34 13.77 2.81
CA VAL A 80 4.51 13.18 2.12
C VAL A 80 4.52 11.64 2.16
N GLY A 81 3.77 11.04 3.07
CA GLY A 81 3.59 9.58 3.15
C GLY A 81 3.03 9.00 1.85
N MET A 82 2.05 9.66 1.22
CA MET A 82 1.48 9.27 -0.07
C MET A 82 2.53 9.26 -1.18
N VAL A 83 3.34 10.32 -1.26
CA VAL A 83 4.41 10.42 -2.27
C VAL A 83 5.40 9.26 -2.15
N LYS A 84 5.80 8.91 -0.92
CA LYS A 84 6.70 7.78 -0.66
C LYS A 84 6.06 6.46 -1.05
N PHE A 85 4.80 6.27 -0.74
CA PHE A 85 4.04 5.08 -1.09
C PHE A 85 3.98 4.89 -2.62
N LEU A 86 3.57 5.91 -3.38
CA LEU A 86 3.52 5.87 -4.84
C LEU A 86 4.90 5.60 -5.47
N LYS A 87 5.97 6.23 -4.95
CA LYS A 87 7.34 5.97 -5.41
C LYS A 87 7.77 4.52 -5.16
N ASN A 88 7.40 3.94 -4.03
CA ASN A 88 7.71 2.56 -3.71
C ASN A 88 6.95 1.58 -4.60
N LEU A 89 5.66 1.82 -4.85
CA LEU A 89 4.86 1.01 -5.80
C LEU A 89 5.50 1.00 -7.18
N ARG A 90 5.88 2.18 -7.69
CA ARG A 90 6.56 2.28 -8.98
C ARG A 90 7.89 1.55 -9.01
N LYS A 91 8.68 1.66 -7.94
CA LYS A 91 9.95 0.94 -7.85
C LYS A 91 9.74 -0.58 -7.91
N GLN A 92 8.74 -1.09 -7.22
CA GLN A 92 8.38 -2.50 -7.24
C GLN A 92 7.93 -2.96 -8.63
N GLU A 93 7.10 -2.16 -9.32
CA GLU A 93 6.65 -2.42 -10.68
C GLU A 93 7.85 -2.56 -11.65
N ILE A 94 8.79 -1.61 -11.60
CA ILE A 94 9.99 -1.64 -12.44
C ILE A 94 10.85 -2.87 -12.14
N MET A 95 10.98 -3.26 -10.88
CA MET A 95 11.83 -4.39 -10.47
C MET A 95 11.19 -5.75 -10.78
N SER A 96 9.89 -5.88 -10.71
CA SER A 96 9.18 -7.14 -10.93
C SER A 96 8.84 -7.41 -12.39
N GLY A 97 8.90 -6.40 -13.25
CA GLY A 97 8.54 -6.50 -14.67
C GLY A 97 7.06 -6.81 -14.93
N HIS A 98 6.25 -6.91 -13.89
CA HIS A 98 4.82 -7.23 -13.95
C HIS A 98 4.05 -6.31 -13.00
N ALA A 99 2.79 -6.01 -13.33
CA ALA A 99 1.88 -5.33 -12.41
C ALA A 99 1.75 -6.18 -11.13
N TYR A 100 2.37 -5.68 -10.06
CA TYR A 100 2.49 -6.40 -8.80
C TYR A 100 1.18 -6.30 -8.01
N HIS A 101 0.44 -7.44 -7.93
CA HIS A 101 -0.79 -7.64 -7.15
C HIS A 101 -2.07 -6.96 -7.66
N SER A 102 -3.20 -7.48 -7.18
CA SER A 102 -4.55 -7.00 -7.46
C SER A 102 -4.76 -5.50 -7.19
N PHE A 103 -4.02 -4.92 -6.24
CA PHE A 103 -4.08 -3.50 -5.93
C PHE A 103 -3.58 -2.62 -7.08
N GLN A 104 -2.47 -2.96 -7.73
CA GLN A 104 -1.94 -2.18 -8.87
C GLN A 104 -2.80 -2.33 -10.14
N ALA A 105 -3.46 -3.49 -10.29
CA ALA A 105 -4.40 -3.68 -11.39
C ALA A 105 -5.64 -2.78 -11.26
N SER A 106 -6.12 -2.53 -10.03
CA SER A 106 -7.24 -1.64 -9.74
C SER A 106 -6.85 -0.17 -9.58
N HIS A 107 -5.61 0.12 -9.14
CA HIS A 107 -5.09 1.45 -8.84
C HIS A 107 -3.72 1.67 -9.50
N PRO A 108 -3.66 1.81 -10.84
CA PRO A 108 -2.40 1.90 -11.55
C PRO A 108 -1.60 3.13 -11.11
N GLU A 109 -0.31 2.91 -10.85
CA GLU A 109 0.61 3.99 -10.55
C GLU A 109 1.01 4.70 -11.86
N THR A 110 1.05 6.00 -11.86
CA THR A 110 1.52 6.81 -12.97
C THR A 110 2.54 7.84 -12.50
N LYS A 111 3.47 8.22 -13.39
CA LYS A 111 4.40 9.33 -13.09
C LYS A 111 3.65 10.60 -12.70
N GLU A 112 2.50 10.83 -13.33
CA GLU A 112 1.66 11.98 -13.07
C GLU A 112 1.15 12.01 -11.64
N ARG A 113 0.71 10.86 -11.08
CA ARG A 113 0.27 10.75 -9.67
C ARG A 113 1.39 11.16 -8.72
N ILE A 114 2.62 10.67 -8.94
CA ILE A 114 3.78 11.04 -8.10
C ILE A 114 4.05 12.54 -8.15
N VAL A 115 4.00 13.16 -9.35
CA VAL A 115 4.26 14.59 -9.51
C VAL A 115 3.19 15.43 -8.81
N LYS A 116 1.91 15.14 -9.07
CA LYS A 116 0.78 15.86 -8.47
C LYS A 116 0.74 15.68 -6.94
N ALA A 117 0.94 14.45 -6.45
CA ALA A 117 1.05 14.20 -5.03
C ALA A 117 2.24 14.95 -4.39
N GLY A 118 3.38 15.06 -5.08
CA GLY A 118 4.53 15.83 -4.62
C GLY A 118 4.23 17.33 -4.48
N GLN A 119 3.60 17.91 -5.47
CA GLN A 119 3.17 19.31 -5.47
C GLN A 119 2.17 19.59 -4.32
N MET A 120 1.19 18.71 -4.19
CA MET A 120 0.19 18.82 -3.13
C MET A 120 0.77 18.64 -1.74
N ALA A 121 1.68 17.65 -1.55
CA ALA A 121 2.37 17.45 -0.28
C ALA A 121 3.13 18.71 0.14
N SER A 122 3.82 19.37 -0.79
CA SER A 122 4.53 20.62 -0.54
C SER A 122 3.59 21.77 -0.14
N SER A 123 2.43 21.86 -0.78
CA SER A 123 1.41 22.87 -0.46
C SER A 123 0.80 22.63 0.93
N LEU A 124 0.39 21.39 1.22
CA LEU A 124 -0.21 21.02 2.50
C LEU A 124 0.80 21.16 3.65
N SER A 125 2.07 20.80 3.45
CA SER A 125 3.11 20.97 4.48
C SER A 125 3.43 22.42 4.79
N ARG A 126 3.09 23.38 3.92
CA ARG A 126 3.16 24.83 4.22
C ARG A 126 1.92 25.33 4.97
N LYS A 127 0.75 24.72 4.68
CA LYS A 127 -0.52 25.12 5.29
C LYS A 127 -0.66 24.61 6.73
N TYR A 128 -0.16 23.41 7.01
CA TYR A 128 -0.31 22.75 8.31
C TYR A 128 1.04 22.67 9.04
N SER A 129 1.07 23.08 10.31
CA SER A 129 2.17 22.86 11.26
C SER A 129 1.98 21.54 12.01
N ASP A 130 3.05 21.03 12.60
CA ASP A 130 3.04 19.90 13.55
C ASP A 130 2.45 18.57 13.04
N LEU A 131 2.57 18.34 11.74
CA LEU A 131 2.12 17.08 11.12
C LEU A 131 3.01 15.90 11.54
N ARG A 132 2.36 14.87 12.09
CA ARG A 132 3.01 13.65 12.63
C ARG A 132 3.05 12.49 11.64
N LYS A 133 4.01 11.61 11.81
CA LYS A 133 4.11 10.36 11.02
C LYS A 133 3.40 9.19 11.67
N ASN A 134 3.32 9.14 12.98
CA ASN A 134 2.82 8.02 13.80
C ASN A 134 3.38 6.63 13.40
N GLN A 135 4.58 6.60 12.83
CA GLN A 135 5.16 5.35 12.31
C GLN A 135 5.39 4.34 13.44
N ASN A 136 5.93 4.78 14.56
CA ASN A 136 6.23 3.88 15.68
C ASN A 136 4.94 3.33 16.29
N SER A 137 3.95 4.17 16.56
CA SER A 137 2.64 3.74 17.07
C SER A 137 1.95 2.76 16.13
N TYR A 138 2.01 3.00 14.82
CA TYR A 138 1.48 2.08 13.82
C TYR A 138 2.22 0.74 13.83
N LEU A 139 3.56 0.75 13.79
CA LEU A 139 4.36 -0.48 13.78
C LEU A 139 4.13 -1.32 15.04
N THR A 140 4.06 -0.68 16.20
CA THR A 140 3.78 -1.38 17.47
C THR A 140 2.44 -2.13 17.43
N ARG A 141 1.42 -1.59 16.76
CA ARG A 141 0.11 -2.25 16.59
C ARG A 141 0.12 -3.44 15.63
N LEU A 142 1.19 -3.61 14.85
CA LEU A 142 1.38 -4.77 13.98
C LEU A 142 2.00 -5.97 14.71
N GLN A 143 2.35 -5.82 15.99
CA GLN A 143 2.86 -6.92 16.82
C GLN A 143 1.92 -8.13 16.76
N GLY A 144 2.47 -9.30 16.45
CA GLY A 144 1.71 -10.55 16.38
C GLY A 144 0.92 -10.75 15.09
N LEU A 145 0.96 -9.82 14.14
CA LEU A 145 0.27 -9.99 12.86
C LEU A 145 0.78 -11.25 12.14
N VAL A 146 -0.16 -12.11 11.72
CA VAL A 146 0.18 -13.32 10.94
C VAL A 146 0.81 -12.92 9.62
N TYR A 147 2.02 -13.44 9.36
CA TYR A 147 2.78 -13.15 8.15
C TYR A 147 2.62 -14.27 7.10
N GLY A 148 2.40 -13.87 5.84
CA GLY A 148 2.28 -14.82 4.73
C GLY A 148 0.89 -15.43 4.54
N GLY A 149 -0.09 -15.09 5.40
CA GLY A 149 -1.47 -15.57 5.33
C GLY A 149 -1.61 -17.07 5.59
N LYS A 150 -2.84 -17.57 5.59
CA LYS A 150 -3.11 -19.02 5.57
C LYS A 150 -2.88 -19.52 4.14
N LYS A 151 -1.86 -20.33 3.91
CA LYS A 151 -1.79 -21.10 2.67
C LYS A 151 -3.00 -22.04 2.64
N HIS A 152 -3.87 -21.89 1.64
CA HIS A 152 -4.83 -22.92 1.26
C HIS A 152 -4.08 -24.09 0.60
N SER A 153 -3.33 -24.81 1.42
CA SER A 153 -2.71 -26.06 1.01
C SER A 153 -3.57 -27.20 1.56
N ARG A 154 -3.92 -28.16 0.71
CA ARG A 154 -4.53 -29.42 1.15
C ARG A 154 -3.61 -30.20 2.12
N ASP A 155 -2.34 -29.82 2.23
CA ASP A 155 -1.39 -30.39 3.18
C ASP A 155 -1.14 -29.42 4.33
N THR A 156 -2.03 -29.44 5.31
CA THR A 156 -1.93 -28.66 6.56
C THR A 156 -0.75 -29.12 7.44
N ARG A 157 -0.14 -30.26 7.19
CA ARG A 157 0.96 -30.84 8.00
C ARG A 157 2.30 -30.14 7.83
N ARG A 158 2.49 -29.34 6.77
CA ARG A 158 3.74 -28.58 6.49
C ARG A 158 3.64 -27.09 6.72
N TYR A 159 2.49 -26.57 7.14
CA TYR A 159 2.35 -25.14 7.39
C TYR A 159 2.94 -24.80 8.76
N LYS A 160 4.06 -24.10 8.76
CA LYS A 160 4.59 -23.41 9.94
C LYS A 160 4.06 -21.98 9.93
N PRO A 161 3.22 -21.59 10.89
CA PRO A 161 2.77 -20.20 10.97
C PRO A 161 3.96 -19.30 11.23
N LYS A 162 3.90 -18.08 10.68
CA LYS A 162 4.86 -17.00 10.96
C LYS A 162 4.11 -15.79 11.43
N HIS A 163 4.74 -14.98 12.27
CA HIS A 163 4.16 -13.73 12.75
C HIS A 163 5.17 -12.61 12.67
N LEU A 164 4.66 -11.39 12.65
CA LEU A 164 5.45 -10.18 12.71
C LEU A 164 5.74 -9.87 14.18
N ASP A 165 7.03 -9.76 14.50
CA ASP A 165 7.51 -9.24 15.78
C ASP A 165 8.11 -7.85 15.60
N ILE A 166 8.01 -7.03 16.64
CA ILE A 166 8.46 -5.64 16.62
C ILE A 166 9.63 -5.48 17.58
N TYR A 167 10.78 -5.11 17.02
CA TYR A 167 12.02 -4.92 17.76
C TYR A 167 12.39 -3.45 17.87
N ARG A 168 12.70 -2.98 19.06
CA ARG A 168 13.24 -1.63 19.30
C ARG A 168 14.75 -1.70 19.35
N VAL A 169 15.40 -1.03 18.41
CA VAL A 169 16.87 -0.99 18.28
C VAL A 169 17.50 -0.34 19.50
N GLN A 170 18.50 -1.00 20.04
CA GLN A 170 19.32 -0.54 21.17
C GLN A 170 20.63 0.07 20.67
N ALA A 171 21.32 0.77 21.55
CA ALA A 171 22.64 1.31 21.23
C ALA A 171 23.63 0.17 20.96
N GLY A 172 24.36 0.26 19.85
CA GLY A 172 25.34 -0.76 19.44
C GLY A 172 24.75 -1.93 18.62
N ASP A 173 23.43 -1.98 18.40
CA ASP A 173 22.84 -3.00 17.56
C ASP A 173 23.29 -2.88 16.10
N THR A 174 23.49 -4.03 15.49
CA THR A 174 23.67 -4.22 14.04
C THR A 174 22.61 -5.19 13.53
N LEU A 175 22.39 -5.25 12.21
CA LEU A 175 21.46 -6.24 11.64
C LEU A 175 21.87 -7.67 12.00
N GLU A 176 23.17 -7.96 12.00
CA GLU A 176 23.68 -9.28 12.36
C GLU A 176 23.44 -9.60 13.84
N SER A 177 23.74 -8.66 14.76
CA SER A 177 23.51 -8.86 16.18
C SER A 177 22.04 -9.08 16.51
N ILE A 178 21.15 -8.32 15.85
CA ILE A 178 19.69 -8.48 15.99
C ILE A 178 19.24 -9.84 15.41
N ALA A 179 19.76 -10.24 14.25
CA ALA A 179 19.43 -11.53 13.64
C ALA A 179 19.83 -12.70 14.53
N ILE A 180 21.02 -12.67 15.11
CA ILE A 180 21.49 -13.68 16.08
C ILE A 180 20.57 -13.70 17.31
N LYS A 181 20.31 -12.53 17.90
CA LYS A 181 19.52 -12.39 19.12
C LYS A 181 18.08 -12.85 18.97
N GLU A 182 17.42 -12.45 17.87
CA GLU A 182 15.99 -12.64 17.70
C GLU A 182 15.62 -13.89 16.89
N LEU A 183 16.51 -14.35 15.99
CA LEU A 183 16.27 -15.46 15.06
C LEU A 183 17.31 -16.57 15.18
N GLY A 184 18.34 -16.42 16.00
CA GLY A 184 19.35 -17.44 16.26
C GLY A 184 20.44 -17.57 15.18
N ASP A 185 20.36 -16.82 14.08
CA ASP A 185 21.30 -16.95 12.98
C ASP A 185 21.50 -15.61 12.26
N LYS A 186 22.78 -15.20 12.07
CA LYS A 186 23.17 -13.98 11.36
C LYS A 186 22.70 -13.93 9.90
N ARG A 187 22.46 -15.08 9.27
CA ARG A 187 21.98 -15.16 7.89
C ARG A 187 20.62 -14.48 7.68
N HIS A 188 19.85 -14.29 8.73
CA HIS A 188 18.57 -13.55 8.68
C HIS A 188 18.75 -12.01 8.64
N ALA A 189 19.98 -11.49 8.72
CA ALA A 189 20.24 -10.04 8.66
C ALA A 189 19.70 -9.41 7.36
N LEU A 190 19.91 -10.08 6.23
CA LEU A 190 19.37 -9.62 4.94
C LEU A 190 17.83 -9.61 4.93
N GLU A 191 17.17 -10.62 5.47
CA GLU A 191 15.72 -10.70 5.58
C GLU A 191 15.16 -9.53 6.40
N ILE A 192 15.79 -9.23 7.56
CA ILE A 192 15.44 -8.07 8.39
C ILE A 192 15.64 -6.76 7.61
N ALA A 193 16.74 -6.62 6.88
CA ALA A 193 17.01 -5.44 6.07
C ALA A 193 15.91 -5.23 5.01
N VAL A 194 15.58 -6.28 4.25
CA VAL A 194 14.59 -6.24 3.16
C VAL A 194 13.20 -5.86 3.66
N ILE A 195 12.70 -6.52 4.73
CA ILE A 195 11.34 -6.25 5.23
C ILE A 195 11.20 -4.83 5.81
N ASN A 196 12.33 -4.23 6.22
CA ASN A 196 12.38 -2.86 6.72
C ASN A 196 12.79 -1.82 5.67
N GLY A 197 12.99 -2.24 4.41
CA GLY A 197 13.39 -1.36 3.30
C GLY A 197 14.74 -0.67 3.55
N ARG A 198 15.70 -1.36 4.18
CA ARG A 198 17.01 -0.85 4.55
C ARG A 198 18.14 -1.51 3.75
N LYS A 199 19.26 -0.82 3.64
CA LYS A 199 20.51 -1.42 3.18
C LYS A 199 21.25 -2.03 4.37
N GLU A 200 21.94 -3.14 4.17
CA GLU A 200 22.63 -3.89 5.23
C GLU A 200 23.56 -3.02 6.09
N ASN A 201 24.32 -2.14 5.48
CA ASN A 201 25.34 -1.32 6.17
C ASN A 201 24.81 0.03 6.65
N THR A 202 23.50 0.24 6.76
CA THR A 202 22.96 1.52 7.22
C THR A 202 22.94 1.55 8.73
N PRO A 203 23.63 2.49 9.38
CA PRO A 203 23.65 2.60 10.83
C PRO A 203 22.24 2.85 11.39
N PHE A 204 21.98 2.31 12.56
CA PHE A 204 20.71 2.50 13.25
C PHE A 204 20.71 3.79 14.06
N LYS A 205 19.55 4.44 14.07
CA LYS A 205 19.26 5.48 15.06
C LYS A 205 18.71 4.78 16.31
N PRO A 206 19.10 5.21 17.51
CA PRO A 206 18.51 4.70 18.76
C PRO A 206 16.99 4.80 18.73
N ASN A 207 16.31 3.82 19.34
CA ASN A 207 14.85 3.72 19.38
C ASN A 207 14.14 3.52 18.01
N LEU A 208 14.90 3.20 16.97
CA LEU A 208 14.29 2.78 15.71
C LEU A 208 13.50 1.48 15.93
N ILE A 209 12.32 1.41 15.33
CA ILE A 209 11.50 0.20 15.36
C ILE A 209 11.71 -0.59 14.06
N LEU A 210 12.02 -1.88 14.22
CA LEU A 210 12.18 -2.83 13.13
C LEU A 210 11.12 -3.92 13.20
N LYS A 211 10.72 -4.39 12.03
CA LYS A 211 9.88 -5.58 11.83
C LYS A 211 10.79 -6.79 11.74
N ILE A 212 10.45 -7.86 12.45
CA ILE A 212 11.14 -9.15 12.39
C ILE A 212 10.06 -10.23 12.14
N ILE A 213 10.34 -11.16 11.23
CA ILE A 213 9.45 -12.30 10.99
C ILE A 213 9.95 -13.46 11.83
N LYS A 214 9.11 -13.93 12.76
CA LYS A 214 9.40 -15.09 13.61
C LYS A 214 8.53 -16.28 13.22
N ASP A 215 9.08 -17.46 13.36
CA ASP A 215 8.34 -18.72 13.21
C ASP A 215 7.43 -18.95 14.42
N GLY A 216 6.29 -19.59 14.19
CA GLY A 216 5.33 -19.93 15.21
C GLY A 216 4.16 -18.95 15.33
N VAL A 217 3.26 -19.25 16.26
CA VAL A 217 2.13 -18.40 16.63
C VAL A 217 2.60 -17.36 17.64
N TYR A 218 2.15 -16.13 17.50
CA TYR A 218 2.45 -15.08 18.46
C TYR A 218 1.77 -15.34 19.81
N HIS A 219 2.54 -15.25 20.89
CA HIS A 219 2.05 -15.38 22.27
C HIS A 219 2.32 -14.07 23.02
N PRO A 220 1.28 -13.25 23.30
CA PRO A 220 1.44 -11.94 23.94
C PRO A 220 2.18 -12.02 25.28
N GLU A 221 1.98 -13.08 26.05
CA GLU A 221 2.57 -13.27 27.39
C GLU A 221 4.09 -13.39 27.37
N LYS A 222 4.67 -13.81 26.25
CA LYS A 222 6.14 -13.91 26.09
C LYS A 222 6.79 -12.60 25.64
N SER A 223 5.99 -11.63 25.22
CA SER A 223 6.44 -10.36 24.63
C SER A 223 6.45 -9.19 25.62
N LEU A 224 5.99 -9.37 26.84
CA LEU A 224 5.85 -8.35 27.89
C LEU A 224 7.19 -7.84 28.46
N GLN A 225 8.33 -8.17 27.87
CA GLN A 225 9.65 -7.61 28.22
C GLN A 225 10.03 -6.35 27.43
N LEU A 226 9.15 -5.79 26.63
CA LEU A 226 9.33 -4.45 26.06
C LEU A 226 8.94 -3.43 27.14
N SER A 227 9.94 -2.84 27.80
CA SER A 227 9.79 -1.82 28.81
C SER A 227 8.81 -0.72 28.39
N PRO A 228 7.94 -0.23 29.30
CA PRO A 228 7.03 0.87 28.99
C PRO A 228 7.82 2.11 28.56
N GLU A 229 7.25 2.88 27.63
CA GLU A 229 7.76 4.20 27.29
C GLU A 229 7.88 5.04 28.55
N PRO A 230 8.99 5.79 28.77
CA PRO A 230 8.99 6.83 29.78
C PRO A 230 7.92 7.84 29.39
N ALA A 231 6.97 8.05 30.29
CA ALA A 231 5.98 9.10 30.20
C ALA A 231 6.70 10.46 30.12
N SER A 232 6.41 11.20 29.07
CA SER A 232 6.80 12.61 28.90
C SER A 232 5.57 13.46 28.78
#